data_fefbe6c9baab67cb4d79a0ea13811ca2
#
_entry.id   fefbe6c9baab67cb4d79a0ea13811ca2
#
_cell.length_a   1.000
_cell.length_b   1.000
_cell.length_c   1.000
_cell.angle_alpha   90.00
_cell.angle_beta   90.00
_cell.angle_gamma   90.00
#
_symmetry.space_group_name_H-M   'P 1'
#
loop_
_entity.id
_entity.type
_entity.pdbx_description
1 polymer ?
#
loop_
_entity_poly.entity_id
_entity_poly.type
_entity_poly.pdbx_seq_one_letter_code
_entity_poly.pdbx_strand_id
1 'polypeptide(L)'
;FDCNPYMFDYVFEKAWSYGRGLTPEKYASALAERRADGSAAAAEAWNMLARKIYNGKGHRSPMTLRPDLGRCRHTSEERCGFPNADLKKALELLFDSSAKRFDLVNMTRQYLANVFQDEVLEYSKAFDDEDPVRMKALRGRINGIFKDMDALLACEPSFLLGGWISDARSWGADKREKNYFESNARCLVTTWGDRGSSLGDYASREWSGLMSSFYLARWNMFFDYCEDSVRKGKDFDQEGFSEKVSGFEKDWWTHRK
;
A
#
# COMPACT_ATOMS: atom_id res chain seq x y z
N PHE A 1 -4.30 1.43 -8.19
CA PHE A 1 -3.11 2.25 -7.90
C PHE A 1 -3.49 3.34 -6.90
N ASP A 2 -3.01 3.24 -5.66
CA ASP A 2 -3.48 4.07 -4.56
C ASP A 2 -3.04 5.53 -4.63
N CYS A 3 -1.90 5.81 -5.23
CA CYS A 3 -1.40 7.15 -5.43
C CYS A 3 -1.11 7.36 -6.91
N ASN A 4 -2.01 8.05 -7.60
CA ASN A 4 -1.92 8.29 -9.03
C ASN A 4 -2.01 9.79 -9.34
N PRO A 5 -0.95 10.56 -9.06
CA PRO A 5 -0.93 11.99 -9.38
C PRO A 5 -1.06 12.25 -10.88
N TYR A 6 -0.59 11.34 -11.73
CA TYR A 6 -0.72 11.42 -13.18
C TYR A 6 -2.15 11.69 -13.65
N MET A 7 -3.12 10.94 -13.12
CA MET A 7 -4.52 11.08 -13.54
C MET A 7 -5.10 12.43 -13.13
N PHE A 8 -4.80 12.89 -11.92
CA PHE A 8 -5.24 14.20 -11.45
C PHE A 8 -4.62 15.33 -12.29
N ASP A 9 -3.30 15.30 -12.47
CA ASP A 9 -2.59 16.30 -13.26
C ASP A 9 -3.10 16.32 -14.71
N TYR A 10 -3.29 15.15 -15.33
CA TYR A 10 -3.85 15.06 -16.68
C TYR A 10 -5.25 15.67 -16.78
N VAL A 11 -6.14 15.37 -15.83
CA VAL A 11 -7.50 15.91 -15.82
C VAL A 11 -7.49 17.42 -15.64
N PHE A 12 -6.69 17.95 -14.71
CA PHE A 12 -6.57 19.39 -14.50
C PHE A 12 -5.97 20.10 -15.71
N GLU A 13 -4.89 19.58 -16.27
CA GLU A 13 -4.26 20.19 -17.45
C GLU A 13 -5.18 20.13 -18.67
N LYS A 14 -5.91 19.04 -18.87
CA LYS A 14 -6.90 18.91 -19.95
C LYS A 14 -8.08 19.86 -19.77
N ALA A 15 -8.59 20.04 -18.57
CA ALA A 15 -9.65 20.98 -18.26
C ALA A 15 -9.21 22.43 -18.52
N TRP A 16 -7.99 22.78 -18.09
CA TRP A 16 -7.42 24.12 -18.24
C TRP A 16 -7.12 24.48 -19.70
N SER A 17 -6.70 23.49 -20.49
CA SER A 17 -6.46 23.66 -21.93
C SER A 17 -7.74 23.53 -22.80
N TYR A 18 -8.90 23.47 -22.20
CA TYR A 18 -10.19 23.17 -22.87
C TYR A 18 -10.16 21.89 -23.72
N GLY A 19 -9.33 20.93 -23.36
CA GLY A 19 -9.20 19.62 -24.01
C GLY A 19 -8.56 19.65 -25.41
N ARG A 20 -8.03 20.79 -25.87
CA ARG A 20 -7.47 20.91 -27.20
C ARG A 20 -6.19 20.09 -27.36
N GLY A 21 -6.29 19.01 -28.15
CA GLY A 21 -5.14 18.24 -28.61
C GLY A 21 -4.34 17.49 -27.54
N LEU A 22 -4.73 17.55 -26.26
CA LEU A 22 -4.07 16.82 -25.19
C LEU A 22 -4.63 15.40 -25.14
N THR A 23 -3.81 14.43 -25.57
CA THR A 23 -4.08 12.99 -25.41
C THR A 23 -3.25 12.42 -24.26
N PRO A 24 -3.63 11.25 -23.72
CA PRO A 24 -2.83 10.58 -22.69
C PRO A 24 -1.36 10.37 -23.09
N GLU A 25 -1.11 10.04 -24.36
CA GLU A 25 0.23 9.81 -24.89
C GLU A 25 1.06 11.10 -24.95
N LYS A 26 0.46 12.19 -25.41
CA LYS A 26 1.13 13.51 -25.44
C LYS A 26 1.45 13.97 -24.02
N TYR A 27 0.53 13.73 -23.08
CA TYR A 27 0.76 14.06 -21.70
C TYR A 27 1.86 13.19 -21.07
N ALA A 28 1.87 11.89 -21.35
CA ALA A 28 2.91 10.97 -20.89
C ALA A 28 4.30 11.40 -21.39
N SER A 29 4.41 11.82 -22.66
CA SER A 29 5.67 12.34 -23.20
C SER A 29 6.10 13.64 -22.50
N ALA A 30 5.18 14.56 -22.23
CA ALA A 30 5.47 15.77 -21.46
C ALA A 30 5.92 15.48 -20.01
N LEU A 31 5.39 14.42 -19.38
CA LEU A 31 5.86 13.97 -18.07
C LEU A 31 7.30 13.46 -18.11
N ALA A 32 7.70 12.75 -19.18
CA ALA A 32 9.08 12.30 -19.34
C ALA A 32 10.08 13.49 -19.28
N GLU A 33 9.75 14.59 -19.91
CA GLU A 33 10.57 15.82 -19.86
C GLU A 33 10.54 16.52 -18.51
N ARG A 34 9.38 16.58 -17.86
CA ARG A 34 9.21 17.32 -16.59
C ARG A 34 9.72 16.54 -15.38
N ARG A 35 9.64 15.23 -15.40
CA ARG A 35 9.84 14.34 -14.23
C ARG A 35 11.00 13.36 -14.38
N ALA A 36 11.66 13.34 -15.54
CA ALA A 36 12.85 12.55 -15.82
C ALA A 36 13.81 13.34 -16.71
N ASP A 37 14.64 12.68 -17.51
CA ASP A 37 15.63 13.29 -18.40
C ASP A 37 15.11 13.59 -19.83
N GLY A 38 13.84 13.33 -20.10
CA GLY A 38 13.24 13.49 -21.43
C GLY A 38 13.69 12.44 -22.47
N SER A 39 14.41 11.41 -22.04
CA SER A 39 14.90 10.34 -22.92
C SER A 39 13.76 9.51 -23.53
N ALA A 40 14.09 8.74 -24.57
CA ALA A 40 13.16 7.76 -25.14
C ALA A 40 12.72 6.71 -24.11
N ALA A 41 13.61 6.32 -23.21
CA ALA A 41 13.30 5.40 -22.11
C ALA A 41 12.28 5.98 -21.16
N ALA A 42 12.43 7.26 -20.75
CA ALA A 42 11.46 7.96 -19.92
C ALA A 42 10.10 8.05 -20.62
N ALA A 43 10.08 8.42 -21.90
CA ALA A 43 8.85 8.52 -22.69
C ALA A 43 8.14 7.16 -22.83
N GLU A 44 8.88 6.08 -23.05
CA GLU A 44 8.34 4.73 -23.10
C GLU A 44 7.76 4.31 -21.73
N ALA A 45 8.47 4.56 -20.62
CA ALA A 45 8.00 4.26 -19.28
C ALA A 45 6.67 4.93 -18.98
N TRP A 46 6.56 6.26 -19.18
CA TRP A 46 5.33 6.99 -18.93
C TRP A 46 4.18 6.57 -19.84
N ASN A 47 4.46 6.22 -21.11
CA ASN A 47 3.47 5.68 -22.01
C ASN A 47 2.97 4.29 -21.56
N MET A 48 3.87 3.42 -21.10
CA MET A 48 3.48 2.12 -20.53
C MET A 48 2.59 2.31 -19.29
N LEU A 49 2.97 3.20 -18.38
CA LEU A 49 2.16 3.52 -17.20
C LEU A 49 0.77 4.00 -17.59
N ALA A 50 0.68 4.96 -18.53
CA ALA A 50 -0.60 5.51 -18.98
C ALA A 50 -1.52 4.47 -19.63
N ARG A 51 -0.97 3.61 -20.49
CA ARG A 51 -1.77 2.67 -21.30
C ARG A 51 -2.08 1.36 -20.60
N LYS A 52 -1.18 0.86 -19.75
CA LYS A 52 -1.27 -0.48 -19.19
C LYS A 52 -1.56 -0.52 -17.68
N ILE A 53 -1.05 0.47 -16.94
CA ILE A 53 -1.09 0.46 -15.48
C ILE A 53 -2.23 1.34 -14.96
N TYR A 54 -2.29 2.59 -15.39
CA TYR A 54 -3.31 3.54 -14.91
C TYR A 54 -4.72 3.25 -15.42
N ASN A 55 -4.87 2.37 -16.41
CA ASN A 55 -6.14 1.83 -16.86
C ASN A 55 -6.61 0.62 -16.02
N GLY A 56 -5.81 0.16 -15.08
CA GLY A 56 -6.15 -0.96 -14.21
C GLY A 56 -7.31 -0.65 -13.28
N LYS A 57 -7.77 -1.69 -12.59
CA LYS A 57 -8.80 -1.55 -11.56
C LYS A 57 -8.24 -0.75 -10.38
N GLY A 58 -9.04 0.18 -9.85
CA GLY A 58 -8.70 0.89 -8.62
C GLY A 58 -8.95 -0.02 -7.42
N HIS A 59 -7.91 -0.45 -6.73
CA HIS A 59 -7.98 -1.21 -5.51
C HIS A 59 -7.12 -0.57 -4.43
N ARG A 60 -7.55 -0.72 -3.18
CA ARG A 60 -6.70 -0.42 -2.03
C ARG A 60 -5.55 -1.41 -2.00
N SER A 61 -4.40 -0.98 -1.51
CA SER A 61 -3.26 -1.87 -1.33
C SER A 61 -3.63 -3.07 -0.45
N PRO A 62 -3.30 -4.30 -0.87
CA PRO A 62 -3.56 -5.49 -0.06
C PRO A 62 -2.82 -5.45 1.29
N MET A 63 -1.69 -4.75 1.36
CA MET A 63 -0.89 -4.61 2.59
C MET A 63 -1.63 -3.82 3.68
N THR A 64 -2.46 -2.84 3.28
CA THR A 64 -3.15 -1.92 4.20
C THR A 64 -4.53 -2.41 4.63
N LEU A 65 -5.11 -3.38 3.95
CA LEU A 65 -6.40 -3.95 4.33
C LEU A 65 -6.24 -4.90 5.52
N ARG A 66 -7.28 -4.98 6.36
CA ARG A 66 -7.34 -6.01 7.39
C ARG A 66 -7.22 -7.38 6.73
N PRO A 67 -6.32 -8.25 7.20
CA PRO A 67 -6.14 -9.57 6.62
C PRO A 67 -7.44 -10.38 6.58
N ASP A 68 -7.64 -11.09 5.48
CA ASP A 68 -8.80 -11.92 5.22
C ASP A 68 -8.40 -13.06 4.31
N LEU A 69 -8.67 -14.30 4.72
CA LEU A 69 -8.21 -15.49 4.00
C LEU A 69 -8.75 -15.56 2.56
N GLY A 70 -10.00 -15.13 2.34
CA GLY A 70 -10.59 -15.08 1.00
C GLY A 70 -9.86 -14.11 0.09
N ARG A 71 -9.47 -12.93 0.60
CA ARG A 71 -8.71 -11.93 -0.17
C ARG A 71 -7.28 -12.37 -0.49
N CYS A 72 -6.69 -13.24 0.31
CA CYS A 72 -5.37 -13.81 0.04
C CYS A 72 -5.37 -14.72 -1.19
N ARG A 73 -6.52 -15.27 -1.60
CA ARG A 73 -6.66 -16.26 -2.69
C ARG A 73 -6.73 -15.68 -4.11
N HIS A 74 -6.30 -14.43 -4.30
CA HIS A 74 -6.25 -13.76 -5.59
C HIS A 74 -4.83 -13.38 -5.96
N THR A 75 -4.52 -13.42 -7.27
CA THR A 75 -3.26 -12.87 -7.80
C THR A 75 -3.27 -11.34 -7.75
N SER A 76 -2.08 -10.75 -7.83
CA SER A 76 -1.95 -9.30 -7.98
C SER A 76 -2.61 -8.80 -9.26
N GLU A 77 -2.50 -9.54 -10.38
CA GLU A 77 -3.11 -9.19 -11.66
C GLU A 77 -4.64 -9.19 -11.62
N GLU A 78 -5.26 -10.18 -10.97
CA GLU A 78 -6.72 -10.20 -10.77
C GLU A 78 -7.22 -8.99 -10.00
N ARG A 79 -6.44 -8.53 -9.02
CA ARG A 79 -6.79 -7.37 -8.19
C ARG A 79 -6.54 -6.04 -8.88
N CYS A 80 -5.37 -5.86 -9.51
CA CYS A 80 -4.95 -4.59 -10.09
C CYS A 80 -5.43 -4.43 -11.54
N GLY A 81 -5.68 -5.52 -12.26
CA GLY A 81 -6.08 -5.52 -13.66
C GLY A 81 -4.93 -5.26 -14.64
N PHE A 82 -3.68 -5.46 -14.19
CA PHE A 82 -2.48 -5.40 -15.03
C PHE A 82 -1.40 -6.37 -14.53
N PRO A 83 -0.58 -6.95 -15.44
CA PRO A 83 0.54 -7.81 -15.08
C PRO A 83 1.63 -7.04 -14.33
N ASN A 84 2.14 -7.61 -13.24
CA ASN A 84 3.24 -6.99 -12.49
C ASN A 84 4.54 -6.86 -13.32
N ALA A 85 4.72 -7.69 -14.34
CA ALA A 85 5.83 -7.61 -15.29
C ALA A 85 5.83 -6.30 -16.09
N ASP A 86 4.66 -5.78 -16.48
CA ASP A 86 4.55 -4.50 -17.19
C ASP A 86 4.96 -3.33 -16.28
N LEU A 87 4.55 -3.35 -15.00
CA LEU A 87 4.95 -2.35 -14.02
C LEU A 87 6.45 -2.43 -13.74
N LYS A 88 7.02 -3.63 -13.61
CA LYS A 88 8.44 -3.84 -13.44
C LYS A 88 9.24 -3.24 -14.59
N LYS A 89 8.83 -3.52 -15.83
CA LYS A 89 9.50 -2.97 -17.03
C LYS A 89 9.45 -1.44 -17.06
N ALA A 90 8.31 -0.83 -16.77
CA ALA A 90 8.18 0.62 -16.69
C ALA A 90 9.09 1.21 -15.60
N LEU A 91 9.20 0.54 -14.47
CA LEU A 91 10.05 0.95 -13.35
C LEU A 91 11.55 0.89 -13.71
N GLU A 92 12.01 -0.18 -14.38
CA GLU A 92 13.37 -0.32 -14.88
C GLU A 92 13.75 0.84 -15.83
N LEU A 93 12.87 1.18 -16.77
CA LEU A 93 13.06 2.32 -17.66
C LEU A 93 13.10 3.67 -16.90
N LEU A 94 12.31 3.84 -15.83
CA LEU A 94 12.36 5.04 -15.00
C LEU A 94 13.66 5.14 -14.20
N PHE A 95 14.20 4.04 -13.70
CA PHE A 95 15.51 4.02 -13.04
C PHE A 95 16.65 4.45 -13.97
N ASP A 96 16.59 4.01 -15.23
CA ASP A 96 17.60 4.34 -16.25
C ASP A 96 17.49 5.78 -16.78
N SER A 97 16.38 6.50 -16.47
CA SER A 97 16.06 7.81 -17.04
C SER A 97 16.10 8.97 -16.05
N SER A 98 16.83 8.85 -14.96
CA SER A 98 16.98 9.89 -13.93
C SER A 98 15.62 10.43 -13.41
N ALA A 99 14.62 9.57 -13.32
CA ALA A 99 13.29 9.93 -12.85
C ALA A 99 13.32 10.49 -11.42
N LYS A 100 12.37 11.39 -11.12
CA LYS A 100 12.27 11.99 -9.78
C LYS A 100 12.03 10.94 -8.71
N ARG A 101 12.67 11.11 -7.55
CA ARG A 101 12.59 10.19 -6.41
C ARG A 101 11.16 9.83 -6.03
N PHE A 102 10.26 10.81 -5.99
CA PHE A 102 8.84 10.55 -5.69
C PHE A 102 8.24 9.49 -6.62
N ASP A 103 8.49 9.60 -7.94
CA ASP A 103 7.94 8.65 -8.91
C ASP A 103 8.53 7.26 -8.74
N LEU A 104 9.84 7.17 -8.54
CA LEU A 104 10.52 5.89 -8.29
C LEU A 104 9.97 5.23 -7.02
N VAL A 105 9.87 5.96 -5.91
CA VAL A 105 9.32 5.44 -4.65
C VAL A 105 7.86 5.02 -4.84
N ASN A 106 7.03 5.85 -5.47
CA ASN A 106 5.61 5.56 -5.68
C ASN A 106 5.36 4.33 -6.58
N MET A 107 6.15 4.18 -7.65
CA MET A 107 6.03 3.01 -8.54
C MET A 107 6.58 1.73 -7.90
N THR A 108 7.71 1.82 -7.20
CA THR A 108 8.29 0.68 -6.47
C THR A 108 7.36 0.23 -5.35
N ARG A 109 6.71 1.17 -4.65
CA ARG A 109 5.68 0.89 -3.65
C ARG A 109 4.56 0.01 -4.22
N GLN A 110 4.01 0.39 -5.38
CA GLN A 110 2.97 -0.42 -6.04
C GLN A 110 3.50 -1.79 -6.47
N TYR A 111 4.72 -1.85 -6.98
CA TYR A 111 5.36 -3.11 -7.34
C TYR A 111 5.49 -4.06 -6.13
N LEU A 112 5.98 -3.57 -5.01
CA LEU A 112 6.09 -4.35 -3.77
C LEU A 112 4.74 -4.80 -3.23
N ALA A 113 3.70 -3.95 -3.32
CA ALA A 113 2.34 -4.33 -2.93
C ALA A 113 1.78 -5.46 -3.80
N ASN A 114 2.12 -5.48 -5.09
CA ASN A 114 1.75 -6.58 -5.99
C ASN A 114 2.51 -7.87 -5.66
N VAL A 115 3.84 -7.78 -5.42
CA VAL A 115 4.65 -8.93 -4.97
C VAL A 115 4.10 -9.49 -3.66
N PHE A 116 3.76 -8.63 -2.71
CA PHE A 116 3.12 -9.03 -1.46
C PHE A 116 1.82 -9.82 -1.71
N GLN A 117 0.96 -9.36 -2.63
CA GLN A 117 -0.30 -10.07 -2.94
C GLN A 117 -0.03 -11.48 -3.47
N ASP A 118 0.97 -11.63 -4.33
CA ASP A 118 1.30 -12.95 -4.88
C ASP A 118 1.93 -13.87 -3.80
N GLU A 119 2.71 -13.33 -2.86
CA GLU A 119 3.25 -14.08 -1.72
C GLU A 119 2.15 -14.51 -0.72
N VAL A 120 1.14 -13.68 -0.46
CA VAL A 120 0.03 -14.10 0.42
C VAL A 120 -0.90 -15.10 -0.26
N LEU A 121 -0.99 -15.10 -1.60
CA LEU A 121 -1.65 -16.18 -2.34
C LEU A 121 -0.93 -17.51 -2.10
N GLU A 122 0.39 -17.54 -2.22
CA GLU A 122 1.18 -18.75 -1.91
C GLU A 122 1.04 -19.17 -0.44
N TYR A 123 0.96 -18.20 0.48
CA TYR A 123 0.68 -18.49 1.89
C TYR A 123 -0.69 -19.13 2.09
N SER A 124 -1.73 -18.65 1.40
CA SER A 124 -3.06 -19.25 1.50
C SER A 124 -3.10 -20.70 0.97
N LYS A 125 -2.34 -20.99 -0.09
CA LYS A 125 -2.18 -22.37 -0.59
C LYS A 125 -1.47 -23.27 0.43
N ALA A 126 -0.38 -22.78 1.04
CA ALA A 126 0.33 -23.53 2.09
C ALA A 126 -0.56 -23.75 3.33
N PHE A 127 -1.45 -22.82 3.64
CA PHE A 127 -2.47 -22.99 4.69
C PHE A 127 -3.49 -24.07 4.31
N ASP A 128 -4.01 -24.06 3.07
CA ASP A 128 -4.97 -25.06 2.57
C ASP A 128 -4.33 -26.48 2.50
N ASP A 129 -3.02 -26.54 2.19
CA ASP A 129 -2.21 -27.77 2.18
C ASP A 129 -1.79 -28.24 3.60
N GLU A 130 -2.12 -27.47 4.64
CA GLU A 130 -1.68 -27.70 6.04
C GLU A 130 -0.15 -27.86 6.17
N ASP A 131 0.64 -27.10 5.40
CA ASP A 131 2.11 -27.17 5.37
C ASP A 131 2.74 -26.06 6.26
N PRO A 132 3.03 -26.33 7.54
CA PRO A 132 3.57 -25.34 8.47
C PRO A 132 5.01 -24.90 8.12
N VAL A 133 5.77 -25.74 7.41
CA VAL A 133 7.15 -25.42 7.01
C VAL A 133 7.11 -24.35 5.91
N ARG A 134 6.28 -24.57 4.89
CA ARG A 134 6.06 -23.62 3.81
C ARG A 134 5.41 -22.33 4.31
N MET A 135 4.41 -22.40 5.19
CA MET A 135 3.79 -21.23 5.82
C MET A 135 4.83 -20.36 6.53
N LYS A 136 5.70 -20.95 7.34
CA LYS A 136 6.77 -20.22 8.06
C LYS A 136 7.77 -19.55 7.11
N ALA A 137 8.17 -20.24 6.04
CA ALA A 137 9.08 -19.67 5.03
C ALA A 137 8.46 -18.47 4.30
N LEU A 138 7.19 -18.60 3.90
CA LEU A 138 6.42 -17.56 3.24
C LEU A 138 6.20 -16.34 4.16
N ARG A 139 5.82 -16.57 5.41
CA ARG A 139 5.74 -15.53 6.43
C ARG A 139 7.04 -14.73 6.56
N GLY A 140 8.18 -15.42 6.53
CA GLY A 140 9.51 -14.78 6.56
C GLY A 140 9.72 -13.83 5.38
N ARG A 141 9.37 -14.24 4.16
CA ARG A 141 9.45 -13.40 2.95
C ARG A 141 8.49 -12.22 3.02
N ILE A 142 7.23 -12.45 3.40
CA ILE A 142 6.21 -11.40 3.53
C ILE A 142 6.65 -10.35 4.57
N ASN A 143 7.20 -10.76 5.70
CA ASN A 143 7.75 -9.83 6.69
C ASN A 143 8.94 -9.04 6.14
N GLY A 144 9.76 -9.64 5.25
CA GLY A 144 10.80 -8.94 4.50
C GLY A 144 10.23 -7.84 3.63
N ILE A 145 9.19 -8.12 2.84
CA ILE A 145 8.52 -7.13 1.97
C ILE A 145 8.00 -5.93 2.78
N PHE A 146 7.43 -6.15 3.98
CA PHE A 146 7.00 -5.05 4.85
C PHE A 146 8.17 -4.16 5.29
N LYS A 147 9.32 -4.74 5.61
CA LYS A 147 10.52 -4.00 6.00
C LYS A 147 11.09 -3.21 4.82
N ASP A 148 11.15 -3.81 3.66
CA ASP A 148 11.63 -3.18 2.44
C ASP A 148 10.69 -2.02 2.03
N MET A 149 9.38 -2.23 2.15
CA MET A 149 8.37 -1.18 1.91
C MET A 149 8.54 -0.02 2.88
N ASP A 150 8.68 -0.26 4.18
CA ASP A 150 8.87 0.79 5.18
C ASP A 150 10.16 1.58 4.94
N ALA A 151 11.26 0.92 4.59
CA ALA A 151 12.53 1.53 4.25
C ALA A 151 12.46 2.34 2.94
N LEU A 152 11.81 1.82 1.91
CA LEU A 152 11.56 2.53 0.66
C LEU A 152 10.79 3.84 0.88
N LEU A 153 9.69 3.76 1.63
CA LEU A 153 8.82 4.91 1.91
C LEU A 153 9.54 5.97 2.75
N ALA A 154 10.49 5.57 3.60
CA ALA A 154 11.34 6.49 4.36
C ALA A 154 12.22 7.39 3.48
N CYS A 155 12.45 7.01 2.22
CA CYS A 155 13.24 7.80 1.27
C CYS A 155 12.50 9.03 0.73
N GLU A 156 11.19 9.15 0.93
CA GLU A 156 10.38 10.23 0.35
C GLU A 156 9.52 10.90 1.44
N PRO A 157 9.73 12.21 1.71
CA PRO A 157 9.03 12.93 2.78
C PRO A 157 7.50 12.85 2.70
N SER A 158 6.93 12.73 1.49
CA SER A 158 5.48 12.63 1.27
C SER A 158 4.86 11.34 1.84
N PHE A 159 5.69 10.34 2.20
CA PHE A 159 5.26 9.04 2.70
C PHE A 159 5.68 8.79 4.16
N LEU A 160 5.78 9.82 4.98
CA LEU A 160 6.18 9.70 6.38
C LEU A 160 5.00 9.89 7.34
N LEU A 161 4.75 8.89 8.18
CA LEU A 161 3.76 9.00 9.27
C LEU A 161 4.14 10.12 10.25
N GLY A 162 5.44 10.30 10.51
CA GLY A 162 5.93 11.27 11.51
C GLY A 162 5.50 12.71 11.26
N GLY A 163 5.50 13.14 9.99
CA GLY A 163 5.01 14.47 9.60
C GLY A 163 3.54 14.67 9.96
N TRP A 164 2.69 13.73 9.55
CA TRP A 164 1.25 13.74 9.85
C TRP A 164 0.96 13.80 11.36
N ILE A 165 1.68 13.01 12.16
CA ILE A 165 1.52 13.02 13.62
C ILE A 165 2.01 14.32 14.23
N SER A 166 3.15 14.85 13.76
CA SER A 166 3.70 16.13 14.23
C SER A 166 2.72 17.29 13.97
N ASP A 167 2.17 17.35 12.77
CA ASP A 167 1.19 18.37 12.39
C ASP A 167 -0.07 18.29 13.28
N ALA A 168 -0.62 17.09 13.46
CA ALA A 168 -1.77 16.89 14.33
C ALA A 168 -1.50 17.37 15.77
N ARG A 169 -0.34 17.04 16.32
CA ARG A 169 0.05 17.48 17.66
C ARG A 169 0.23 19.00 17.79
N SER A 170 0.61 19.67 16.71
CA SER A 170 0.81 21.13 16.71
C SER A 170 -0.48 21.92 16.99
N TRP A 171 -1.64 21.32 16.78
CA TRP A 171 -2.95 21.94 17.05
C TRP A 171 -3.31 21.98 18.55
N GLY A 172 -2.66 21.19 19.38
CA GLY A 172 -2.94 21.13 20.81
C GLY A 172 -2.15 22.18 21.62
N ALA A 173 -2.81 22.90 22.51
CA ALA A 173 -2.18 23.85 23.41
C ALA A 173 -1.39 23.16 24.54
N ASP A 174 -1.93 22.06 25.07
CA ASP A 174 -1.32 21.29 26.16
C ASP A 174 -1.08 19.81 25.80
N LYS A 175 -0.53 19.05 26.75
CA LYS A 175 -0.25 17.62 26.57
C LYS A 175 -1.52 16.79 26.29
N ARG A 176 -2.64 17.14 26.93
CA ARG A 176 -3.91 16.41 26.78
C ARG A 176 -4.47 16.60 25.37
N GLU A 177 -4.50 17.84 24.89
CA GLU A 177 -4.96 18.17 23.55
C GLU A 177 -4.05 17.60 22.47
N LYS A 178 -2.72 17.76 22.61
CA LYS A 178 -1.76 17.13 21.70
C LYS A 178 -1.98 15.63 21.58
N ASN A 179 -2.27 15.02 22.68
CA ASN A 179 -2.55 13.62 22.77
C ASN A 179 -3.89 13.24 22.09
N TYR A 180 -4.91 14.04 22.26
CA TYR A 180 -6.20 13.84 21.60
C TYR A 180 -6.06 13.94 20.07
N PHE A 181 -5.40 14.99 19.58
CA PHE A 181 -5.19 15.17 18.13
C PHE A 181 -4.33 14.06 17.53
N GLU A 182 -3.29 13.60 18.22
CA GLU A 182 -2.51 12.45 17.76
C GLU A 182 -3.36 11.19 17.66
N SER A 183 -4.16 10.88 18.67
CA SER A 183 -5.03 9.70 18.67
C SER A 183 -6.02 9.75 17.50
N ASN A 184 -6.63 10.91 17.26
CA ASN A 184 -7.53 11.11 16.13
C ASN A 184 -6.78 10.96 14.79
N ALA A 185 -5.60 11.55 14.65
CA ALA A 185 -4.78 11.45 13.44
C ALA A 185 -4.37 10.00 13.12
N ARG A 186 -4.02 9.22 14.15
CA ARG A 186 -3.72 7.78 14.02
C ARG A 186 -4.96 6.98 13.58
N CYS A 187 -6.10 7.25 14.17
CA CYS A 187 -7.36 6.62 13.79
C CYS A 187 -7.71 6.90 12.33
N LEU A 188 -7.60 8.15 11.90
CA LEU A 188 -7.94 8.58 10.53
C LEU A 188 -7.09 7.92 9.44
N VAL A 189 -5.83 7.59 9.70
CA VAL A 189 -4.95 6.94 8.72
C VAL A 189 -4.94 5.41 8.80
N THR A 190 -5.71 4.83 9.71
CA THR A 190 -5.84 3.38 9.91
C THR A 190 -7.28 2.93 9.80
N THR A 191 -7.96 2.69 10.92
CA THR A 191 -9.30 2.10 10.95
C THR A 191 -10.43 3.06 10.59
N TRP A 192 -10.19 4.37 10.65
CA TRP A 192 -11.19 5.45 10.48
C TRP A 192 -12.37 5.38 11.45
N GLY A 193 -12.31 4.57 12.47
CA GLY A 193 -13.35 4.42 13.49
C GLY A 193 -13.30 3.05 14.17
N ASP A 194 -14.32 2.77 14.97
CA ASP A 194 -14.47 1.50 15.67
C ASP A 194 -14.81 0.33 14.72
N ARG A 195 -14.75 -0.91 15.25
CA ARG A 195 -14.96 -2.19 14.52
C ARG A 195 -16.23 -2.19 13.65
N GLY A 196 -17.30 -1.56 14.06
CA GLY A 196 -18.58 -1.50 13.32
C GLY A 196 -18.62 -0.45 12.21
N SER A 197 -17.57 0.33 12.01
CA SER A 197 -17.51 1.34 10.96
C SER A 197 -17.43 0.71 9.57
N SER A 198 -18.31 1.13 8.67
CA SER A 198 -18.24 0.78 7.23
C SER A 198 -17.01 1.39 6.53
N LEU A 199 -16.31 2.31 7.18
CA LEU A 199 -15.13 3.01 6.66
C LEU A 199 -13.80 2.36 7.09
N GLY A 200 -13.82 1.16 7.66
CA GLY A 200 -12.60 0.46 8.08
C GLY A 200 -11.54 0.43 6.99
N ASP A 201 -10.31 0.80 7.34
CA ASP A 201 -9.16 0.92 6.43
C ASP A 201 -9.37 1.89 5.24
N TYR A 202 -10.29 2.84 5.35
CA TYR A 202 -10.66 3.75 4.25
C TYR A 202 -9.46 4.58 3.76
N ALA A 203 -8.61 5.04 4.64
CA ALA A 203 -7.46 5.86 4.29
C ALA A 203 -6.41 5.10 3.45
N SER A 204 -6.23 3.81 3.69
CA SER A 204 -5.30 2.93 2.95
C SER A 204 -3.90 3.53 2.74
N ARG A 205 -3.31 4.14 3.79
CA ARG A 205 -2.04 4.86 3.68
C ARG A 205 -0.84 3.92 3.80
N GLU A 206 -0.07 3.81 2.74
CA GLU A 206 1.25 3.18 2.78
C GLU A 206 2.29 4.25 3.11
N TRP A 207 2.58 4.41 4.41
CA TRP A 207 3.58 5.36 4.91
C TRP A 207 4.62 4.65 5.77
N SER A 208 5.88 5.10 5.67
CA SER A 208 6.93 4.66 6.57
C SER A 208 6.56 4.96 8.02
N GLY A 209 6.85 4.03 8.91
CA GLY A 209 6.41 4.02 10.30
C GLY A 209 5.03 3.41 10.49
N LEU A 210 4.12 3.51 9.52
CA LEU A 210 2.81 2.86 9.57
C LEU A 210 2.90 1.40 9.09
N MET A 211 3.69 1.15 8.04
CA MET A 211 3.91 -0.19 7.51
C MET A 211 4.49 -1.12 8.56
N SER A 212 5.53 -0.69 9.27
CA SER A 212 6.22 -1.49 10.28
C SER A 212 5.46 -1.60 11.61
N SER A 213 4.84 -0.51 12.08
CA SER A 213 4.24 -0.48 13.43
C SER A 213 2.79 -0.95 13.50
N PHE A 214 2.04 -0.82 12.40
CA PHE A 214 0.61 -1.14 12.37
C PHE A 214 0.31 -2.33 11.46
N TYR A 215 0.60 -2.22 10.16
CA TYR A 215 0.18 -3.24 9.21
C TYR A 215 0.96 -4.54 9.37
N LEU A 216 2.27 -4.50 9.53
CA LEU A 216 3.08 -5.69 9.79
C LEU A 216 2.63 -6.43 11.06
N ALA A 217 2.33 -5.70 12.14
CA ALA A 217 1.84 -6.31 13.38
C ALA A 217 0.49 -7.00 13.15
N ARG A 218 -0.41 -6.36 12.41
CA ARG A 218 -1.74 -6.91 12.08
C ARG A 218 -1.65 -8.17 11.21
N TRP A 219 -0.73 -8.19 10.23
CA TRP A 219 -0.46 -9.36 9.40
C TRP A 219 0.20 -10.50 10.20
N ASN A 220 1.12 -10.18 11.12
CA ASN A 220 1.70 -11.22 11.98
C ASN A 220 0.65 -11.86 12.91
N MET A 221 -0.30 -11.08 13.43
CA MET A 221 -1.43 -11.65 14.19
C MET A 221 -2.27 -12.60 13.33
N PHE A 222 -2.46 -12.28 12.04
CA PHE A 222 -3.16 -13.16 11.10
C PHE A 222 -2.39 -14.46 10.86
N PHE A 223 -1.09 -14.38 10.63
CA PHE A 223 -0.25 -15.58 10.46
C PHE A 223 -0.23 -16.44 11.70
N ASP A 224 -0.11 -15.84 12.89
CA ASP A 224 -0.18 -16.59 14.17
C ASP A 224 -1.53 -17.34 14.28
N TYR A 225 -2.61 -16.71 13.83
CA TYR A 225 -3.94 -17.29 13.89
C TYR A 225 -4.12 -18.44 12.88
N CYS A 226 -3.60 -18.28 11.67
CA CYS A 226 -3.57 -19.35 10.66
C CYS A 226 -2.72 -20.55 11.12
N GLU A 227 -1.49 -20.30 11.59
CA GLU A 227 -0.58 -21.34 12.07
C GLU A 227 -1.16 -22.08 13.28
N ASP A 228 -1.88 -21.39 14.16
CA ASP A 228 -2.57 -21.98 15.30
C ASP A 228 -3.76 -22.86 14.89
N SER A 229 -4.51 -22.43 13.85
CA SER A 229 -5.61 -23.21 13.27
C SER A 229 -5.13 -24.54 12.70
N VAL A 230 -4.08 -24.52 11.88
CA VAL A 230 -3.46 -25.73 11.31
C VAL A 230 -2.95 -26.64 12.43
N ARG A 231 -2.21 -26.11 13.41
CA ARG A 231 -1.69 -26.88 14.54
C ARG A 231 -2.79 -27.59 15.35
N LYS A 232 -3.98 -26.99 15.44
CA LYS A 232 -5.13 -27.51 16.19
C LYS A 232 -6.07 -28.36 15.34
N GLY A 233 -5.84 -28.47 14.04
CA GLY A 233 -6.75 -29.15 13.08
C GLY A 233 -8.14 -28.49 13.07
N LYS A 234 -8.22 -27.16 13.05
CA LYS A 234 -9.45 -26.38 13.05
C LYS A 234 -9.51 -25.45 11.86
N ASP A 235 -10.71 -25.21 11.37
CA ASP A 235 -10.95 -24.18 10.37
C ASP A 235 -10.56 -22.78 10.87
N PHE A 236 -10.19 -21.90 9.93
CA PHE A 236 -9.90 -20.51 10.24
C PHE A 236 -11.15 -19.75 10.66
N ASP A 237 -11.17 -19.25 11.88
CA ASP A 237 -12.24 -18.42 12.42
C ASP A 237 -11.99 -16.94 12.11
N GLN A 238 -12.53 -16.48 10.99
CA GLN A 238 -12.38 -15.08 10.54
C GLN A 238 -13.01 -14.08 11.52
N GLU A 239 -14.10 -14.44 12.18
CA GLU A 239 -14.79 -13.54 13.12
C GLU A 239 -13.98 -13.40 14.41
N GLY A 240 -13.52 -14.47 15.00
CA GLY A 240 -12.67 -14.47 16.18
C GLY A 240 -11.33 -13.77 15.93
N PHE A 241 -10.74 -13.94 14.74
CA PHE A 241 -9.58 -13.15 14.32
C PHE A 241 -9.91 -11.65 14.26
N SER A 242 -11.02 -11.27 13.64
CA SER A 242 -11.44 -9.86 13.50
C SER A 242 -11.70 -9.20 14.85
N GLU A 243 -12.20 -9.95 15.83
CA GLU A 243 -12.34 -9.50 17.20
C GLU A 243 -11.01 -9.19 17.87
N LYS A 244 -10.09 -10.14 17.78
CA LYS A 244 -8.75 -10.03 18.37
C LYS A 244 -7.97 -8.83 17.78
N VAL A 245 -7.97 -8.69 16.45
CA VAL A 245 -7.24 -7.62 15.78
C VAL A 245 -7.82 -6.24 16.09
N SER A 246 -9.13 -6.12 16.29
CA SER A 246 -9.77 -4.85 16.66
C SER A 246 -9.28 -4.30 18.00
N GLY A 247 -8.94 -5.16 18.95
CA GLY A 247 -8.30 -4.74 20.21
C GLY A 247 -6.93 -4.10 19.96
N PHE A 248 -6.07 -4.77 19.19
CA PHE A 248 -4.77 -4.21 18.79
C PHE A 248 -4.90 -2.87 18.05
N GLU A 249 -5.81 -2.77 17.09
CA GLU A 249 -6.03 -1.55 16.32
C GLU A 249 -6.40 -0.37 17.20
N LYS A 250 -7.32 -0.59 18.15
CA LYS A 250 -7.71 0.42 19.14
C LYS A 250 -6.55 0.82 20.04
N ASP A 251 -5.79 -0.13 20.52
CA ASP A 251 -4.61 0.14 21.36
C ASP A 251 -3.55 0.94 20.61
N TRP A 252 -3.33 0.65 19.33
CA TRP A 252 -2.33 1.35 18.52
C TRP A 252 -2.64 2.85 18.35
N TRP A 253 -3.89 3.24 18.17
CA TRP A 253 -4.23 4.65 18.03
C TRP A 253 -4.57 5.34 19.35
N THR A 254 -4.85 4.61 20.43
CA THR A 254 -5.12 5.21 21.76
C THR A 254 -3.90 5.22 22.68
N HIS A 255 -3.04 4.19 22.63
CA HIS A 255 -1.87 4.08 23.48
C HIS A 255 -0.61 4.57 22.74
N ARG A 256 0.11 5.44 23.41
CA ARG A 256 1.32 6.06 22.89
C ARG A 256 2.50 5.45 23.61
N LYS A 257 3.43 4.98 22.83
CA LYS A 257 4.76 4.64 23.33
C LYS A 257 5.72 5.77 23.05
#